data_2649cf55bda7fbb113748558599fbfdb
#
_entry.id   2649cf55bda7fbb113748558599fbfdb
#
_cell.length_a   1.000
_cell.length_b   1.000
_cell.length_c   1.000
_cell.angle_alpha   90.00
_cell.angle_beta   90.00
_cell.angle_gamma   90.00
#
_symmetry.space_group_name_H-M   'P 1'
#
loop_
_entity.id
_entity.type
_entity.pdbx_description
1 polymer ?
#
loop_
_entity_poly.entity_id
_entity_poly.type
_entity_poly.pdbx_seq_one_letter_code
_entity_poly.pdbx_strand_id
1 'polypeptide(L)'
;MKKNDLGFYDSCAAHWWHPKAKIFALNHLNPLRFQYFDRHITNWQALKVLDVGCGGGFSCEFVAARGADVFGIDQSQSCITTAKAHAASNNFDIDYQYGFAESLPYLDKTFDVVVCVDVLEHVADLKQTVAEIHRVLKPGGMFFFDTINRTFKSQLIMIWLLEEILQEIPRGIHDPKKFIKPDELIDLMQCNGLNEVEVKGFNLFGNSVWDNVAAYLRYKKTGGFCVSINDNTSVMYIGKARKV
;
A
#
# COMPACT_ATOMS: atom_id res chain seq x y z
N MET A 1 -15.14 20.24 -0.74
CA MET A 1 -14.81 18.97 -1.43
C MET A 1 -14.76 17.89 -0.38
N LYS A 2 -15.30 16.69 -0.67
CA LYS A 2 -15.22 15.54 0.23
C LYS A 2 -13.75 15.11 0.28
N LYS A 3 -13.20 14.94 1.48
CA LYS A 3 -11.83 14.44 1.68
C LYS A 3 -11.89 12.93 1.96
N ASN A 4 -10.85 12.22 1.59
CA ASN A 4 -10.80 10.76 1.62
C ASN A 4 -11.92 10.16 0.75
N ASP A 5 -12.02 10.65 -0.50
CA ASP A 5 -13.06 10.19 -1.44
C ASP A 5 -12.59 8.94 -2.18
N LEU A 6 -12.91 7.78 -1.61
CA LEU A 6 -12.52 6.47 -2.16
C LEU A 6 -13.35 6.05 -3.39
N GLY A 7 -14.43 6.79 -3.73
CA GLY A 7 -15.21 6.55 -4.96
C GLY A 7 -14.40 6.73 -6.25
N PHE A 8 -13.24 7.39 -6.17
CA PHE A 8 -12.29 7.44 -7.28
C PHE A 8 -11.82 6.04 -7.69
N TYR A 9 -11.52 5.16 -6.76
CA TYR A 9 -11.05 3.81 -7.05
C TYR A 9 -12.11 2.99 -7.78
N ASP A 10 -13.39 3.13 -7.40
CA ASP A 10 -14.51 2.54 -8.17
C ASP A 10 -14.55 3.06 -9.60
N SER A 11 -14.36 4.36 -9.78
CA SER A 11 -14.44 4.99 -11.11
C SER A 11 -13.31 4.60 -12.05
N CYS A 12 -12.13 4.24 -11.53
CA CYS A 12 -10.98 3.83 -12.34
C CYS A 12 -10.80 2.31 -12.44
N ALA A 13 -11.62 1.53 -11.74
CA ALA A 13 -11.48 0.07 -11.67
C ALA A 13 -11.40 -0.60 -13.06
N ALA A 14 -12.27 -0.21 -13.99
CA ALA A 14 -12.27 -0.77 -15.36
C ALA A 14 -10.97 -0.51 -16.16
N HIS A 15 -10.20 0.48 -15.76
CA HIS A 15 -8.94 0.86 -16.42
C HIS A 15 -7.71 0.61 -15.54
N TRP A 16 -7.84 -0.13 -14.43
CA TRP A 16 -6.79 -0.35 -13.43
C TRP A 16 -5.48 -0.80 -14.06
N TRP A 17 -5.54 -1.79 -14.92
CA TRP A 17 -4.40 -2.38 -15.60
C TRP A 17 -4.00 -1.69 -16.91
N HIS A 18 -4.66 -0.60 -17.29
CA HIS A 18 -4.33 0.12 -18.51
C HIS A 18 -3.06 0.98 -18.30
N PRO A 19 -1.97 0.79 -19.08
CA PRO A 19 -0.68 1.44 -18.82
C PRO A 19 -0.71 2.98 -18.85
N LYS A 20 -1.73 3.57 -19.49
CA LYS A 20 -1.91 5.03 -19.56
C LYS A 20 -2.85 5.58 -18.47
N ALA A 21 -3.47 4.72 -17.67
CA ALA A 21 -4.30 5.17 -16.57
C ALA A 21 -3.43 5.72 -15.44
N LYS A 22 -3.85 6.82 -14.80
CA LYS A 22 -3.10 7.41 -13.68
C LYS A 22 -2.89 6.43 -12.53
N ILE A 23 -3.89 5.59 -12.24
CA ILE A 23 -3.81 4.57 -11.21
C ILE A 23 -2.67 3.56 -11.47
N PHE A 24 -2.30 3.31 -12.72
CA PHE A 24 -1.23 2.39 -13.08
C PHE A 24 0.14 2.80 -12.52
N ALA A 25 0.30 4.06 -12.13
CA ALA A 25 1.49 4.55 -11.43
C ALA A 25 1.80 3.73 -10.16
N LEU A 26 0.76 3.27 -9.44
CA LEU A 26 0.92 2.43 -8.24
C LEU A 26 1.60 1.08 -8.54
N ASN A 27 1.37 0.51 -9.74
CA ASN A 27 2.02 -0.72 -10.16
C ASN A 27 3.55 -0.57 -10.26
N HIS A 28 4.02 0.61 -10.66
CA HIS A 28 5.46 0.89 -10.75
C HIS A 28 6.15 1.01 -9.39
N LEU A 29 5.40 1.12 -8.29
CA LEU A 29 5.94 1.13 -6.93
C LEU A 29 6.22 -0.27 -6.41
N ASN A 30 5.51 -1.29 -6.88
CA ASN A 30 5.64 -2.65 -6.37
C ASN A 30 7.07 -3.22 -6.44
N PRO A 31 7.81 -3.16 -7.55
CA PRO A 31 9.20 -3.63 -7.57
C PRO A 31 10.07 -3.00 -6.48
N LEU A 32 9.81 -1.75 -6.15
CA LEU A 32 10.58 -0.97 -5.17
C LEU A 32 10.17 -1.33 -3.73
N ARG A 33 8.86 -1.52 -3.47
CA ARG A 33 8.32 -2.01 -2.21
C ARG A 33 8.85 -3.40 -1.89
N PHE A 34 8.71 -4.31 -2.85
CA PHE A 34 9.12 -5.69 -2.68
C PHE A 34 10.64 -5.86 -2.62
N GLN A 35 11.44 -4.96 -3.20
CA GLN A 35 12.87 -4.93 -2.95
C GLN A 35 13.20 -4.71 -1.46
N TYR A 36 12.36 -3.97 -0.73
CA TYR A 36 12.51 -3.85 0.72
C TYR A 36 11.95 -5.07 1.46
N PHE A 37 10.77 -5.57 1.09
CA PHE A 37 10.15 -6.73 1.74
C PHE A 37 10.99 -8.01 1.58
N ASP A 38 11.62 -8.20 0.41
CA ASP A 38 12.50 -9.33 0.10
C ASP A 38 13.75 -9.40 1.00
N ARG A 39 14.10 -8.32 1.71
CA ARG A 39 15.17 -8.36 2.73
C ARG A 39 14.74 -9.12 3.99
N HIS A 40 13.44 -9.27 4.20
CA HIS A 40 12.85 -9.89 5.38
C HIS A 40 12.15 -11.21 5.07
N ILE A 41 11.83 -11.47 3.81
CA ILE A 41 11.23 -12.72 3.31
C ILE A 41 12.18 -13.32 2.29
N THR A 42 12.84 -14.40 2.65
CA THR A 42 13.82 -15.07 1.78
C THR A 42 13.18 -15.89 0.66
N ASN A 43 11.97 -16.37 0.88
CA ASN A 43 11.22 -17.14 -0.11
C ASN A 43 9.72 -16.95 0.11
N TRP A 44 9.02 -16.48 -0.91
CA TRP A 44 7.57 -16.28 -0.92
C TRP A 44 6.79 -17.56 -1.20
N GLN A 45 7.45 -18.60 -1.74
CA GLN A 45 6.81 -19.82 -2.18
C GLN A 45 5.99 -20.48 -1.08
N ALA A 46 4.73 -20.78 -1.38
CA ALA A 46 3.76 -21.41 -0.49
C ALA A 46 3.43 -20.64 0.81
N LEU A 47 3.92 -19.40 0.98
CA LEU A 47 3.43 -18.54 2.06
C LEU A 47 2.00 -18.12 1.78
N LYS A 48 1.14 -18.13 2.79
CA LYS A 48 -0.18 -17.52 2.74
C LYS A 48 -0.06 -16.02 2.96
N VAL A 49 -0.37 -15.24 1.93
CA VAL A 49 -0.22 -13.78 1.92
C VAL A 49 -1.58 -13.12 1.76
N LEU A 50 -1.93 -12.21 2.66
CA LEU A 50 -3.10 -11.34 2.54
C LEU A 50 -2.66 -9.94 2.12
N ASP A 51 -3.25 -9.41 1.05
CA ASP A 51 -3.14 -8.01 0.64
C ASP A 51 -4.41 -7.27 1.07
N VAL A 52 -4.28 -6.37 2.07
CA VAL A 52 -5.38 -5.58 2.61
C VAL A 52 -5.46 -4.25 1.87
N GLY A 53 -6.62 -3.97 1.26
CA GLY A 53 -6.80 -2.84 0.34
C GLY A 53 -6.16 -3.12 -1.02
N CYS A 54 -6.35 -4.33 -1.54
CA CYS A 54 -5.67 -4.83 -2.74
C CYS A 54 -6.03 -4.09 -4.04
N GLY A 55 -7.08 -3.25 -4.02
CA GLY A 55 -7.58 -2.57 -5.22
C GLY A 55 -7.82 -3.54 -6.38
N GLY A 56 -7.33 -3.21 -7.56
CA GLY A 56 -7.40 -4.08 -8.75
C GLY A 56 -6.31 -5.13 -8.85
N GLY A 57 -5.55 -5.43 -7.77
CA GLY A 57 -4.72 -6.62 -7.65
C GLY A 57 -3.24 -6.48 -7.99
N PHE A 58 -2.68 -5.27 -8.10
CA PHE A 58 -1.26 -5.08 -8.46
C PHE A 58 -0.29 -5.84 -7.54
N SER A 59 -0.43 -5.68 -6.23
CA SER A 59 0.45 -6.35 -5.27
C SER A 59 0.16 -7.85 -5.19
N CYS A 60 -1.11 -8.24 -5.27
CA CYS A 60 -1.51 -9.64 -5.27
C CYS A 60 -0.84 -10.43 -6.40
N GLU A 61 -0.95 -9.97 -7.64
CA GLU A 61 -0.34 -10.68 -8.78
C GLU A 61 1.19 -10.63 -8.72
N PHE A 62 1.76 -9.53 -8.20
CA PHE A 62 3.20 -9.42 -8.02
C PHE A 62 3.76 -10.45 -7.02
N VAL A 63 2.99 -10.79 -5.98
CA VAL A 63 3.34 -11.81 -4.98
C VAL A 63 3.02 -13.23 -5.48
N ALA A 64 1.88 -13.41 -6.16
CA ALA A 64 1.50 -14.69 -6.75
C ALA A 64 2.53 -15.18 -7.77
N ALA A 65 3.11 -14.27 -8.56
CA ALA A 65 4.19 -14.58 -9.50
C ALA A 65 5.47 -15.11 -8.81
N ARG A 66 5.59 -14.95 -7.48
CA ARG A 66 6.67 -15.50 -6.64
C ARG A 66 6.30 -16.85 -5.99
N GLY A 67 5.13 -17.40 -6.31
CA GLY A 67 4.66 -18.70 -5.83
C GLY A 67 3.97 -18.69 -4.47
N ALA A 68 3.55 -17.54 -3.97
CA ALA A 68 2.74 -17.44 -2.76
C ALA A 68 1.28 -17.85 -3.01
N ASP A 69 0.60 -18.32 -1.95
CA ASP A 69 -0.85 -18.52 -1.87
C ASP A 69 -1.48 -17.19 -1.46
N VAL A 70 -2.11 -16.47 -2.40
CA VAL A 70 -2.44 -15.05 -2.25
C VAL A 70 -3.95 -14.83 -2.09
N PHE A 71 -4.26 -13.98 -1.14
CA PHE A 71 -5.60 -13.50 -0.81
C PHE A 71 -5.61 -11.97 -0.91
N GLY A 72 -6.64 -11.41 -1.52
CA GLY A 72 -6.82 -9.96 -1.63
C GLY A 72 -8.18 -9.53 -1.10
N ILE A 73 -8.21 -8.45 -0.31
CA ILE A 73 -9.46 -7.86 0.18
C ILE A 73 -9.49 -6.37 -0.11
N ASP A 74 -10.63 -5.87 -0.58
CA ASP A 74 -10.86 -4.44 -0.84
C ASP A 74 -12.33 -4.07 -0.63
N GLN A 75 -12.58 -2.83 -0.19
CA GLN A 75 -13.93 -2.28 -0.02
C GLN A 75 -14.59 -1.80 -1.32
N SER A 76 -13.88 -1.83 -2.46
CA SER A 76 -14.40 -1.55 -3.78
C SER A 76 -14.78 -2.84 -4.50
N GLN A 77 -16.06 -3.10 -4.64
CA GLN A 77 -16.56 -4.25 -5.41
C GLN A 77 -16.12 -4.18 -6.88
N SER A 78 -16.01 -2.98 -7.42
CA SER A 78 -15.55 -2.77 -8.81
C SER A 78 -14.09 -3.16 -8.98
N CYS A 79 -13.23 -2.81 -8.01
CA CYS A 79 -11.82 -3.20 -8.01
C CYS A 79 -11.67 -4.72 -7.88
N ILE A 80 -12.41 -5.35 -6.96
CA ILE A 80 -12.41 -6.81 -6.79
C ILE A 80 -12.83 -7.54 -8.08
N THR A 81 -13.86 -7.03 -8.76
CA THR A 81 -14.29 -7.61 -10.04
C THR A 81 -13.18 -7.53 -11.09
N THR A 82 -12.51 -6.38 -11.19
CA THR A 82 -11.37 -6.18 -12.10
C THR A 82 -10.18 -7.06 -11.73
N ALA A 83 -9.84 -7.15 -10.45
CA ALA A 83 -8.74 -8.00 -9.95
C ALA A 83 -8.96 -9.47 -10.31
N LYS A 84 -10.16 -10.01 -10.05
CA LYS A 84 -10.53 -11.38 -10.42
C LYS A 84 -10.38 -11.63 -11.92
N ALA A 85 -10.92 -10.72 -12.74
CA ALA A 85 -10.88 -10.87 -14.21
C ALA A 85 -9.43 -10.84 -14.73
N HIS A 86 -8.60 -9.94 -14.21
CA HIS A 86 -7.21 -9.82 -14.65
C HIS A 86 -6.37 -11.03 -14.21
N ALA A 87 -6.48 -11.45 -12.95
CA ALA A 87 -5.79 -12.64 -12.43
C ALA A 87 -6.16 -13.90 -13.25
N ALA A 88 -7.45 -14.11 -13.52
CA ALA A 88 -7.92 -15.24 -14.33
C ALA A 88 -7.33 -15.21 -15.76
N SER A 89 -7.24 -14.03 -16.39
CA SER A 89 -6.67 -13.88 -17.73
C SER A 89 -5.16 -14.14 -17.79
N ASN A 90 -4.48 -14.03 -16.65
CA ASN A 90 -3.04 -14.28 -16.49
C ASN A 90 -2.73 -15.63 -15.80
N ASN A 91 -3.74 -16.48 -15.59
CA ASN A 91 -3.63 -17.80 -14.95
C ASN A 91 -3.09 -17.72 -13.50
N PHE A 92 -3.40 -16.67 -12.77
CA PHE A 92 -3.17 -16.60 -11.34
C PHE A 92 -4.39 -17.13 -10.58
N ASP A 93 -4.14 -17.99 -9.60
CA ASP A 93 -5.14 -18.45 -8.63
C ASP A 93 -4.99 -17.58 -7.37
N ILE A 94 -5.87 -16.57 -7.25
CA ILE A 94 -5.86 -15.60 -6.15
C ILE A 94 -7.29 -15.47 -5.62
N ASP A 95 -7.46 -15.64 -4.31
CA ASP A 95 -8.75 -15.46 -3.64
C ASP A 95 -9.01 -13.97 -3.34
N TYR A 96 -9.81 -13.32 -4.18
CA TYR A 96 -10.22 -11.93 -3.97
C TYR A 96 -11.60 -11.85 -3.32
N GLN A 97 -11.70 -11.06 -2.25
CA GLN A 97 -12.96 -10.86 -1.52
C GLN A 97 -13.28 -9.37 -1.35
N TYR A 98 -14.56 -9.03 -1.45
CA TYR A 98 -15.07 -7.73 -1.02
C TYR A 98 -15.14 -7.70 0.50
N GLY A 99 -14.63 -6.63 1.14
CA GLY A 99 -14.70 -6.47 2.59
C GLY A 99 -13.89 -5.26 3.06
N PHE A 100 -13.83 -5.09 4.36
CA PHE A 100 -13.22 -3.93 5.01
C PHE A 100 -12.00 -4.34 5.83
N ALA A 101 -10.99 -3.48 5.88
CA ALA A 101 -9.78 -3.70 6.66
C ALA A 101 -10.04 -3.80 8.18
N GLU A 102 -11.10 -3.16 8.64
CA GLU A 102 -11.53 -3.15 10.04
C GLU A 102 -12.29 -4.43 10.48
N SER A 103 -12.64 -5.30 9.52
CA SER A 103 -13.37 -6.56 9.79
C SER A 103 -13.00 -7.60 8.74
N LEU A 104 -11.85 -8.23 8.92
CA LEU A 104 -11.33 -9.21 7.97
C LEU A 104 -12.10 -10.55 8.09
N PRO A 105 -12.67 -11.07 6.98
CA PRO A 105 -13.52 -12.29 7.01
C PRO A 105 -12.67 -13.58 7.05
N TYR A 106 -11.56 -13.54 7.76
CA TYR A 106 -10.63 -14.67 7.88
C TYR A 106 -10.51 -15.12 9.33
N LEU A 107 -10.17 -16.39 9.52
CA LEU A 107 -9.90 -16.95 10.84
C LEU A 107 -8.61 -16.35 11.44
N ASP A 108 -8.50 -16.42 12.75
CA ASP A 108 -7.28 -16.06 13.46
C ASP A 108 -6.10 -16.89 12.98
N LYS A 109 -4.92 -16.30 12.97
CA LYS A 109 -3.66 -17.00 12.71
C LYS A 109 -3.64 -17.76 11.36
N THR A 110 -4.20 -17.15 10.32
CA THR A 110 -4.33 -17.74 8.99
C THR A 110 -3.12 -17.45 8.10
N PHE A 111 -2.57 -16.22 8.16
CA PHE A 111 -1.59 -15.74 7.20
C PHE A 111 -0.17 -15.71 7.74
N ASP A 112 0.78 -16.07 6.89
CA ASP A 112 2.20 -15.94 7.16
C ASP A 112 2.66 -14.49 7.00
N VAL A 113 2.05 -13.78 6.03
CA VAL A 113 2.36 -12.39 5.71
C VAL A 113 1.06 -11.61 5.47
N VAL A 114 1.01 -10.39 5.96
CA VAL A 114 0.01 -9.37 5.57
C VAL A 114 0.75 -8.20 4.92
N VAL A 115 0.28 -7.78 3.76
CA VAL A 115 0.71 -6.57 3.05
C VAL A 115 -0.44 -5.56 3.11
N CYS A 116 -0.13 -4.29 3.38
CA CYS A 116 -1.11 -3.20 3.39
C CYS A 116 -0.39 -1.91 2.95
N VAL A 117 -0.49 -1.58 1.67
CA VAL A 117 0.28 -0.49 1.03
C VAL A 117 -0.66 0.55 0.41
N ASP A 118 -0.37 1.84 0.65
CA ASP A 118 -1.23 2.98 0.27
C ASP A 118 -2.67 2.88 0.82
N VAL A 119 -2.87 2.34 2.04
CA VAL A 119 -4.21 2.04 2.60
C VAL A 119 -4.41 2.60 3.99
N LEU A 120 -3.42 2.53 4.88
CA LEU A 120 -3.59 2.87 6.30
C LEU A 120 -4.10 4.31 6.52
N GLU A 121 -3.72 5.26 5.66
CA GLU A 121 -4.20 6.64 5.66
C GLU A 121 -5.65 6.80 5.17
N HIS A 122 -6.26 5.73 4.65
CA HIS A 122 -7.61 5.75 4.10
C HIS A 122 -8.65 5.05 4.99
N VAL A 123 -8.23 4.15 5.86
CA VAL A 123 -9.14 3.34 6.69
C VAL A 123 -10.01 4.21 7.62
N ALA A 124 -11.17 3.71 7.98
CA ALA A 124 -12.09 4.42 8.88
C ALA A 124 -11.58 4.38 10.33
N ASP A 125 -11.10 3.21 10.77
CA ASP A 125 -10.52 2.98 12.10
C ASP A 125 -9.16 2.27 12.01
N LEU A 126 -8.09 3.05 12.16
CA LEU A 126 -6.71 2.54 12.13
C LEU A 126 -6.43 1.54 13.26
N LYS A 127 -7.00 1.77 14.46
CA LYS A 127 -6.79 0.87 15.61
C LYS A 127 -7.40 -0.50 15.35
N GLN A 128 -8.62 -0.50 14.86
CA GLN A 128 -9.32 -1.74 14.53
C GLN A 128 -8.63 -2.47 13.38
N THR A 129 -8.17 -1.74 12.36
CA THR A 129 -7.40 -2.32 11.23
C THR A 129 -6.14 -3.02 11.72
N VAL A 130 -5.33 -2.37 12.58
CA VAL A 130 -4.10 -2.97 13.14
C VAL A 130 -4.43 -4.20 14.01
N ALA A 131 -5.51 -4.15 14.80
CA ALA A 131 -5.96 -5.29 15.59
C ALA A 131 -6.37 -6.49 14.71
N GLU A 132 -7.09 -6.25 13.63
CA GLU A 132 -7.49 -7.29 12.66
C GLU A 132 -6.27 -7.89 11.93
N ILE A 133 -5.32 -7.05 11.50
CA ILE A 133 -4.05 -7.51 10.91
C ILE A 133 -3.31 -8.42 11.89
N HIS A 134 -3.18 -7.99 13.15
CA HIS A 134 -2.57 -8.84 14.18
C HIS A 134 -3.37 -10.14 14.37
N ARG A 135 -4.69 -10.08 14.43
CA ARG A 135 -5.55 -11.27 14.65
C ARG A 135 -5.31 -12.33 13.59
N VAL A 136 -5.33 -11.94 12.30
CA VAL A 136 -5.22 -12.89 11.18
C VAL A 136 -3.81 -13.39 10.92
N LEU A 137 -2.77 -12.69 11.37
CA LEU A 137 -1.37 -13.15 11.28
C LEU A 137 -1.13 -14.36 12.18
N LYS A 138 -0.36 -15.32 11.71
CA LYS A 138 0.22 -16.40 12.51
C LYS A 138 1.24 -15.85 13.51
N PRO A 139 1.50 -16.54 14.66
CA PRO A 139 2.67 -16.25 15.47
C PRO A 139 3.95 -16.30 14.61
N GLY A 140 4.81 -15.31 14.74
CA GLY A 140 5.99 -15.14 13.88
C GLY A 140 5.72 -14.53 12.51
N GLY A 141 4.45 -14.34 12.12
CA GLY A 141 4.06 -13.77 10.84
C GLY A 141 4.47 -12.31 10.69
N MET A 142 4.64 -11.87 9.44
CA MET A 142 5.15 -10.55 9.08
C MET A 142 4.04 -9.64 8.58
N PHE A 143 4.06 -8.40 9.03
CA PHE A 143 3.24 -7.31 8.49
C PHE A 143 4.13 -6.33 7.73
N PHE A 144 3.81 -6.07 6.46
CA PHE A 144 4.46 -5.07 5.62
C PHE A 144 3.49 -3.96 5.25
N PHE A 145 3.96 -2.74 5.31
CA PHE A 145 3.13 -1.57 5.06
C PHE A 145 3.92 -0.41 4.47
N ASP A 146 3.24 0.49 3.78
CA ASP A 146 3.67 1.86 3.58
C ASP A 146 2.50 2.82 3.80
N THR A 147 2.80 4.09 4.05
CA THR A 147 1.80 5.13 4.24
C THR A 147 2.43 6.53 4.21
N ILE A 148 1.60 7.56 4.33
CA ILE A 148 1.98 8.97 4.29
C ILE A 148 2.18 9.49 5.72
N ASN A 149 3.33 10.13 5.97
CA ASN A 149 3.63 10.75 7.26
C ASN A 149 2.85 12.05 7.44
N ARG A 150 2.34 12.31 8.63
CA ARG A 150 1.64 13.54 9.00
C ARG A 150 2.62 14.69 9.30
N THR A 151 3.20 15.26 8.25
CA THR A 151 4.10 16.42 8.30
C THR A 151 3.58 17.56 7.44
N PHE A 152 4.08 18.76 7.65
CA PHE A 152 3.80 19.89 6.75
C PHE A 152 4.33 19.62 5.33
N LYS A 153 5.51 18.98 5.23
CA LYS A 153 6.14 18.66 3.95
C LYS A 153 5.30 17.66 3.15
N SER A 154 4.77 16.61 3.78
CA SER A 154 3.91 15.65 3.10
C SER A 154 2.59 16.29 2.62
N GLN A 155 1.99 17.16 3.43
CA GLN A 155 0.79 17.91 3.01
C GLN A 155 1.08 18.80 1.82
N LEU A 156 2.21 19.53 1.82
CA LEU A 156 2.63 20.37 0.72
C LEU A 156 2.82 19.57 -0.57
N ILE A 157 3.47 18.40 -0.50
CA ILE A 157 3.78 17.57 -1.66
C ILE A 157 2.55 16.80 -2.13
N MET A 158 1.91 16.02 -1.25
CA MET A 158 0.84 15.09 -1.64
C MET A 158 -0.44 15.82 -1.99
N ILE A 159 -0.83 16.84 -1.21
CA ILE A 159 -2.09 17.56 -1.42
C ILE A 159 -1.87 18.73 -2.39
N TRP A 160 -1.04 19.70 -1.98
CA TRP A 160 -0.95 20.95 -2.74
C TRP A 160 -0.27 20.77 -4.11
N LEU A 161 0.85 20.05 -4.16
CA LEU A 161 1.57 19.86 -5.42
C LEU A 161 0.94 18.78 -6.31
N LEU A 162 0.73 17.57 -5.79
CA LEU A 162 0.29 16.42 -6.61
C LEU A 162 -1.21 16.42 -6.89
N GLU A 163 -2.07 16.79 -5.91
CA GLU A 163 -3.51 16.82 -6.14
C GLU A 163 -3.96 18.15 -6.76
N GLU A 164 -3.55 19.31 -6.20
CA GLU A 164 -4.14 20.61 -6.58
C GLU A 164 -3.46 21.22 -7.82
N ILE A 165 -2.13 21.15 -7.94
CA ILE A 165 -1.39 21.79 -9.05
C ILE A 165 -1.19 20.81 -10.21
N LEU A 166 -0.47 19.73 -9.98
CA LEU A 166 -0.10 18.79 -11.06
C LEU A 166 -1.23 17.86 -11.44
N GLN A 167 -2.19 17.64 -10.53
CA GLN A 167 -3.32 16.72 -10.71
C GLN A 167 -2.87 15.32 -11.16
N GLU A 168 -1.68 14.88 -10.73
CA GLU A 168 -1.22 13.51 -10.93
C GLU A 168 -2.03 12.53 -10.04
N ILE A 169 -2.43 13.01 -8.86
CA ILE A 169 -3.38 12.36 -7.98
C ILE A 169 -4.70 13.16 -8.04
N PRO A 170 -5.86 12.51 -8.12
CA PRO A 170 -7.14 13.22 -8.12
C PRO A 170 -7.38 14.01 -6.84
N ARG A 171 -8.02 15.16 -6.97
CA ARG A 171 -8.34 16.04 -5.83
C ARG A 171 -9.25 15.35 -4.83
N GLY A 172 -8.89 15.44 -3.54
CA GLY A 172 -9.70 14.96 -2.44
C GLY A 172 -9.53 13.47 -2.11
N ILE A 173 -8.60 12.78 -2.75
CA ILE A 173 -8.24 11.39 -2.40
C ILE A 173 -7.71 11.32 -0.98
N HIS A 174 -6.86 12.27 -0.57
CA HIS A 174 -6.28 12.26 0.76
C HIS A 174 -6.94 13.27 1.71
N ASP A 175 -7.01 12.88 2.97
CA ASP A 175 -7.25 13.78 4.09
C ASP A 175 -5.98 13.88 4.94
N PRO A 176 -5.31 15.06 5.00
CA PRO A 176 -4.07 15.19 5.78
C PRO A 176 -4.25 14.92 7.28
N LYS A 177 -5.49 14.94 7.79
CA LYS A 177 -5.79 14.53 9.17
C LYS A 177 -5.65 13.04 9.41
N LYS A 178 -5.75 12.25 8.36
CA LYS A 178 -5.59 10.79 8.37
C LYS A 178 -4.15 10.34 8.13
N PHE A 179 -3.26 11.23 7.75
CA PHE A 179 -1.84 10.91 7.67
C PHE A 179 -1.31 10.50 9.04
N ILE A 180 -0.38 9.56 9.08
CA ILE A 180 -0.01 8.86 10.31
C ILE A 180 1.47 9.14 10.60
N LYS A 181 1.79 9.59 11.83
CA LYS A 181 3.19 9.71 12.23
C LYS A 181 3.79 8.33 12.50
N PRO A 182 5.07 8.12 12.14
CA PRO A 182 5.75 6.84 12.39
C PRO A 182 5.62 6.38 13.85
N ASP A 183 5.89 7.26 14.80
CA ASP A 183 5.85 6.92 16.23
C ASP A 183 4.45 6.47 16.68
N GLU A 184 3.39 7.18 16.23
CA GLU A 184 2.00 6.80 16.53
C GLU A 184 1.64 5.42 15.98
N LEU A 185 2.13 5.07 14.79
CA LEU A 185 1.88 3.77 14.19
C LEU A 185 2.70 2.66 14.89
N ILE A 186 3.96 2.95 15.25
CA ILE A 186 4.82 2.03 16.01
C ILE A 186 4.17 1.70 17.34
N ASP A 187 3.77 2.72 18.11
CA ASP A 187 3.13 2.54 19.42
C ASP A 187 1.85 1.71 19.30
N LEU A 188 1.03 2.01 18.27
CA LEU A 188 -0.21 1.28 18.01
C LEU A 188 0.04 -0.19 17.68
N MET A 189 1.04 -0.48 16.84
CA MET A 189 1.43 -1.85 16.50
C MET A 189 1.91 -2.62 17.72
N GLN A 190 2.80 -2.01 18.53
CA GLN A 190 3.35 -2.64 19.73
C GLN A 190 2.26 -2.91 20.79
N CYS A 191 1.34 -1.97 20.99
CA CYS A 191 0.17 -2.17 21.87
C CYS A 191 -0.75 -3.33 21.42
N ASN A 192 -0.71 -3.69 20.12
CA ASN A 192 -1.46 -4.82 19.57
C ASN A 192 -0.61 -6.09 19.41
N GLY A 193 0.63 -6.17 19.94
CA GLY A 193 1.46 -7.36 19.86
C GLY A 193 2.22 -7.54 18.54
N LEU A 194 2.29 -6.49 17.72
CA LEU A 194 3.15 -6.42 16.55
C LEU A 194 4.46 -5.74 16.97
N ASN A 195 5.53 -6.52 17.07
CA ASN A 195 6.84 -6.08 17.57
C ASN A 195 7.90 -6.11 16.47
N GLU A 196 9.16 -5.91 16.81
CA GLU A 196 10.27 -5.81 15.84
C GLU A 196 9.97 -4.82 14.70
N VAL A 197 9.31 -3.70 15.03
CA VAL A 197 8.88 -2.71 14.05
C VAL A 197 10.10 -1.99 13.48
N GLU A 198 10.24 -2.01 12.17
CA GLU A 198 11.22 -1.20 11.44
C GLU A 198 10.48 -0.26 10.50
N VAL A 199 10.90 1.01 10.48
CA VAL A 199 10.36 2.04 9.59
C VAL A 199 11.50 2.72 8.86
N LYS A 200 11.36 2.87 7.54
CA LYS A 200 12.29 3.58 6.66
C LYS A 200 11.52 4.58 5.79
N GLY A 201 12.17 5.66 5.42
CA GLY A 201 11.60 6.58 4.44
C GLY A 201 11.48 5.92 3.08
N PHE A 202 10.32 6.10 2.46
CA PHE A 202 10.01 5.67 1.11
C PHE A 202 9.95 6.92 0.22
N ASN A 203 11.11 7.33 -0.30
CA ASN A 203 11.27 8.63 -0.92
C ASN A 203 11.18 8.53 -2.45
N LEU A 204 10.04 8.97 -2.99
CA LEU A 204 9.80 9.18 -4.42
C LEU A 204 10.46 10.47 -4.94
N PHE A 205 10.94 11.31 -4.01
CA PHE A 205 11.43 12.64 -4.28
C PHE A 205 12.88 12.74 -3.84
N GLY A 206 13.69 13.49 -4.63
CA GLY A 206 15.07 13.77 -4.31
C GLY A 206 15.23 14.75 -3.14
N ASN A 207 16.47 14.96 -2.72
CA ASN A 207 16.78 15.86 -1.60
C ASN A 207 16.80 17.36 -2.01
N SER A 208 16.95 17.64 -3.29
CA SER A 208 16.96 19.01 -3.84
C SER A 208 15.78 19.28 -4.76
N VAL A 209 15.48 20.55 -5.01
CA VAL A 209 14.44 20.97 -5.99
C VAL A 209 14.76 20.42 -7.37
N TRP A 210 16.04 20.45 -7.76
CA TRP A 210 16.49 19.99 -9.08
C TRP A 210 16.36 18.48 -9.24
N ASP A 211 16.66 17.70 -8.18
CA ASP A 211 16.44 16.25 -8.19
C ASP A 211 14.96 15.93 -8.35
N ASN A 212 14.09 16.70 -7.71
CA ASN A 212 12.64 16.51 -7.82
C ASN A 212 12.11 16.83 -9.22
N VAL A 213 12.62 17.91 -9.84
CA VAL A 213 12.29 18.23 -11.24
C VAL A 213 12.76 17.12 -12.17
N ALA A 214 14.00 16.66 -12.02
CA ALA A 214 14.55 15.57 -12.82
C ALA A 214 13.77 14.27 -12.65
N ALA A 215 13.41 13.90 -11.41
CA ALA A 215 12.59 12.73 -11.08
C ALA A 215 11.21 12.83 -11.73
N TYR A 216 10.56 13.98 -11.65
CA TYR A 216 9.25 14.20 -12.26
C TYR A 216 9.32 14.12 -13.81
N LEU A 217 10.30 14.74 -14.44
CA LEU A 217 10.49 14.65 -15.90
C LEU A 217 10.77 13.22 -16.36
N ARG A 218 11.56 12.48 -15.59
CA ARG A 218 11.77 11.05 -15.84
C ARG A 218 10.48 10.25 -15.73
N TYR A 219 9.71 10.46 -14.65
CA TYR A 219 8.40 9.82 -14.46
C TYR A 219 7.48 10.10 -15.65
N LYS A 220 7.35 11.37 -16.09
CA LYS A 220 6.54 11.74 -17.26
C LYS A 220 6.99 11.06 -18.55
N LYS A 221 8.28 10.78 -18.69
CA LYS A 221 8.84 10.14 -19.90
C LYS A 221 8.75 8.62 -19.87
N THR A 222 8.91 8.00 -18.70
CA THR A 222 9.07 6.54 -18.58
C THR A 222 7.98 5.84 -17.80
N GLY A 223 7.14 6.58 -17.07
CA GLY A 223 6.18 6.06 -16.09
C GLY A 223 6.84 5.51 -14.81
N GLY A 224 8.17 5.44 -14.76
CA GLY A 224 8.91 4.82 -13.67
C GLY A 224 9.36 5.80 -12.59
N PHE A 225 9.25 5.39 -11.35
CA PHE A 225 9.76 6.13 -10.20
C PHE A 225 11.21 5.76 -9.87
N CYS A 226 11.96 6.75 -9.35
CA CYS A 226 13.20 6.49 -8.63
C CYS A 226 12.90 6.60 -7.14
N VAL A 227 12.91 5.49 -6.45
CA VAL A 227 12.71 5.46 -4.99
C VAL A 227 14.04 5.26 -4.29
N SER A 228 14.26 6.01 -3.22
CA SER A 228 15.30 5.71 -2.24
C SER A 228 14.66 5.30 -0.92
N ILE A 229 15.16 4.19 -0.36
CA ILE A 229 14.79 3.74 0.98
C ILE A 229 15.93 4.13 1.91
N ASN A 230 15.65 5.03 2.84
CA ASN A 230 16.65 5.61 3.77
C ASN A 230 15.97 6.03 5.08
N ASP A 231 16.64 6.77 5.94
CA ASP A 231 16.09 7.19 7.24
C ASP A 231 15.17 8.42 7.18
N ASN A 232 15.00 9.05 6.00
CA ASN A 232 14.17 10.23 5.85
C ASN A 232 12.69 9.88 5.64
N THR A 233 11.93 9.83 6.72
CA THR A 233 10.48 9.54 6.74
C THR A 233 9.60 10.78 6.53
N SER A 234 10.15 11.90 6.07
CA SER A 234 9.44 13.20 6.09
C SER A 234 8.22 13.30 5.18
N VAL A 235 8.04 12.42 4.19
CA VAL A 235 6.87 12.41 3.28
C VAL A 235 6.12 11.10 3.38
N MET A 236 6.73 10.02 2.94
CA MET A 236 6.19 8.66 3.01
C MET A 236 7.18 7.76 3.73
N TYR A 237 6.67 6.69 4.29
CA TYR A 237 7.50 5.67 4.90
C TYR A 237 6.96 4.27 4.63
N ILE A 238 7.88 3.32 4.61
CA ILE A 238 7.66 1.89 4.43
C ILE A 238 8.19 1.17 5.68
N GLY A 239 7.57 0.08 6.05
CA GLY A 239 8.02 -0.64 7.21
C GLY A 239 7.56 -2.09 7.26
N LYS A 240 8.03 -2.73 8.32
CA LYS A 240 7.65 -4.09 8.69
C LYS A 240 7.40 -4.18 10.19
N ALA A 241 6.57 -5.14 10.58
CA ALA A 241 6.43 -5.58 11.95
C ALA A 241 6.29 -7.10 12.01
N ARG A 242 6.49 -7.70 13.17
CA ARG A 242 6.33 -9.14 13.40
C ARG A 242 5.35 -9.40 14.52
N LYS A 243 4.44 -10.34 14.34
CA LYS A 243 3.59 -10.86 15.40
C LYS A 243 4.42 -11.77 16.31
N VAL A 244 4.49 -11.45 17.59
CA VAL A 244 5.15 -12.25 18.63
C VAL A 244 4.15 -13.16 19.32
#